data_ba4b4853d9d9c3ba3e98c9c358d8d953
#
_entry.id   ba4b4853d9d9c3ba3e98c9c358d8d953
#
_cell.length_a   1.000
_cell.length_b   1.000
_cell.length_c   1.000
_cell.angle_alpha   90.00
_cell.angle_beta   90.00
_cell.angle_gamma   90.00
#
_symmetry.space_group_name_H-M   'P 1'
#
loop_
_entity.id
_entity.type
_entity.pdbx_description
1 polymer ?
#
loop_
_entity_poly.entity_id
_entity_poly.type
_entity_poly.pdbx_seq_one_letter_code
_entity_poly.pdbx_strand_id
1 'polypeptide(L)'
;MALIDRIKFDAPSDDILVWKFPSEGLKLGSQLIVNQSQEALFLKGGQVCDLFGPGTHTLTSGNLPLLNKLVNLPFGGKTPFAAEVWFINKSVKRDLKWGTQSPIPLIDPTYNYPISARAFGRWGLRVQDSRCFVLHIVDSQVAIDSAKVLEYFIGEINQRFSAALAKFIHEEKTSIFEINVRLNELSQYSAAAISPELARFGIEMINFNVESVSIPDNELVKFQEVLGRRMEIEQISKAKVGPAYTTVRTFDTLEKAAENPSGGAGALLAGGLGLGVGVGAGAPLGKQLGESLNVAPEGGQDTVTRLQTLKRMLDEKLISQEEFDVKKKAILDSI
;
A
#
# COMPACT_ATOMS: atom_id res chain seq x y z
N MET A 1 -13.39 41.11 -50.67
CA MET A 1 -13.18 39.67 -50.39
C MET A 1 -13.87 39.35 -49.09
N ALA A 2 -14.86 38.44 -49.10
CA ALA A 2 -15.45 37.99 -47.84
C ALA A 2 -14.38 37.17 -47.10
N LEU A 3 -13.96 37.59 -45.90
CA LEU A 3 -13.11 36.82 -45.05
C LEU A 3 -13.89 35.55 -44.69
N ILE A 4 -13.34 34.39 -45.09
CA ILE A 4 -13.89 33.09 -44.70
C ILE A 4 -13.48 32.88 -43.26
N ASP A 5 -14.45 32.76 -42.35
CA ASP A 5 -14.20 32.47 -40.96
C ASP A 5 -13.61 31.06 -40.84
N ARG A 6 -12.48 30.94 -40.09
CA ARG A 6 -11.79 29.67 -39.86
C ARG A 6 -11.97 29.22 -38.43
N ILE A 7 -12.41 28.00 -38.27
CA ILE A 7 -12.57 27.34 -37.00
C ILE A 7 -11.49 26.26 -36.89
N LYS A 8 -10.52 26.44 -36.02
CA LYS A 8 -9.38 25.54 -35.86
C LYS A 8 -9.00 25.40 -34.38
N PHE A 9 -8.35 24.29 -34.05
CA PHE A 9 -7.74 24.11 -32.75
C PHE A 9 -6.55 25.06 -32.58
N ASP A 10 -6.64 25.93 -31.61
CA ASP A 10 -5.62 26.94 -31.30
C ASP A 10 -5.41 27.01 -29.78
N ALA A 11 -5.26 25.84 -29.16
CA ALA A 11 -5.08 25.71 -27.74
C ALA A 11 -3.70 26.20 -27.28
N PRO A 12 -3.57 26.74 -26.08
CA PRO A 12 -2.34 27.31 -25.57
C PRO A 12 -1.25 26.28 -25.25
N SER A 13 -1.57 24.99 -25.22
CA SER A 13 -0.62 23.91 -24.89
C SER A 13 -0.97 22.62 -25.63
N ASP A 14 0.03 21.85 -26.00
CA ASP A 14 -0.10 20.52 -26.58
C ASP A 14 -0.66 19.48 -25.59
N ASP A 15 -0.64 19.76 -24.28
CA ASP A 15 -1.17 18.88 -23.25
C ASP A 15 -2.69 18.93 -23.13
N ILE A 16 -3.30 19.89 -23.79
CA ILE A 16 -4.78 20.01 -23.80
C ILE A 16 -5.37 18.86 -24.59
N LEU A 17 -6.27 18.14 -23.95
CA LEU A 17 -7.02 17.04 -24.55
C LEU A 17 -8.33 17.51 -25.17
N VAL A 18 -9.00 18.49 -24.53
CA VAL A 18 -10.24 19.07 -25.01
C VAL A 18 -10.17 20.58 -24.92
N TRP A 19 -10.63 21.25 -25.94
CA TRP A 19 -10.65 22.70 -26.01
C TRP A 19 -11.91 23.20 -26.73
N LYS A 20 -12.63 24.10 -26.06
CA LYS A 20 -13.78 24.77 -26.62
C LYS A 20 -13.33 25.94 -27.49
N PHE A 21 -13.81 25.99 -28.73
CA PHE A 21 -13.60 27.14 -29.61
C PHE A 21 -14.29 28.38 -29.02
N PRO A 22 -13.59 29.53 -28.94
CA PRO A 22 -14.05 30.69 -28.16
C PRO A 22 -15.29 31.42 -28.71
N SER A 23 -15.78 31.06 -29.89
CA SER A 23 -16.96 31.67 -30.51
C SER A 23 -18.10 30.69 -30.63
N GLU A 24 -19.26 31.08 -30.20
CA GLU A 24 -20.50 30.31 -30.35
C GLU A 24 -21.34 30.80 -31.55
N GLY A 25 -21.04 31.98 -32.12
CA GLY A 25 -21.70 32.54 -33.30
C GLY A 25 -21.10 32.03 -34.59
N LEU A 26 -21.45 30.82 -35.00
CA LEU A 26 -20.93 30.19 -36.21
C LEU A 26 -21.72 30.58 -37.47
N LYS A 27 -21.03 30.59 -38.63
CA LYS A 27 -21.67 30.89 -39.91
C LYS A 27 -21.55 29.70 -40.86
N LEU A 28 -22.60 29.42 -41.62
CA LEU A 28 -22.49 28.52 -42.75
C LEU A 28 -21.50 29.08 -43.80
N GLY A 29 -20.69 28.22 -44.39
CA GLY A 29 -19.58 28.60 -45.27
C GLY A 29 -18.28 28.78 -44.53
N SER A 30 -18.22 28.80 -43.21
CA SER A 30 -16.98 28.77 -42.44
C SER A 30 -16.19 27.47 -42.71
N GLN A 31 -14.87 27.55 -42.63
CA GLN A 31 -13.99 26.38 -42.77
C GLN A 31 -13.63 25.83 -41.38
N LEU A 32 -14.05 24.60 -41.10
CA LEU A 32 -13.61 23.83 -39.94
C LEU A 32 -12.34 23.03 -40.33
N ILE A 33 -11.24 23.28 -39.67
CA ILE A 33 -9.93 22.63 -39.92
C ILE A 33 -9.67 21.70 -38.71
N VAL A 34 -9.65 20.40 -38.99
CA VAL A 34 -9.40 19.35 -37.99
C VAL A 34 -8.08 18.65 -38.36
N ASN A 35 -7.10 18.68 -37.47
CA ASN A 35 -5.82 18.05 -37.69
C ASN A 35 -5.90 16.52 -37.64
N GLN A 36 -4.86 15.82 -38.09
CA GLN A 36 -4.82 14.34 -38.19
C GLN A 36 -5.08 13.61 -36.89
N SER A 37 -4.64 14.18 -35.77
CA SER A 37 -4.82 13.61 -34.43
C SER A 37 -5.96 14.24 -33.65
N GLN A 38 -6.94 14.83 -34.34
CA GLN A 38 -8.03 15.56 -33.70
C GLN A 38 -9.40 15.12 -34.23
N GLU A 39 -10.41 15.39 -33.44
CA GLU A 39 -11.82 15.40 -33.84
C GLU A 39 -12.45 16.70 -33.38
N ALA A 40 -13.47 17.16 -34.10
CA ALA A 40 -14.27 18.32 -33.70
C ALA A 40 -15.71 17.90 -33.49
N LEU A 41 -16.25 18.26 -32.32
CA LEU A 41 -17.59 17.90 -31.88
C LEU A 41 -18.44 19.16 -31.76
N PHE A 42 -19.61 19.13 -32.38
CA PHE A 42 -20.60 20.21 -32.27
C PHE A 42 -21.60 19.91 -31.17
N LEU A 43 -21.83 20.90 -30.29
CA LEU A 43 -22.81 20.81 -29.22
C LEU A 43 -23.80 21.97 -29.30
N LYS A 44 -25.04 21.70 -28.90
CA LYS A 44 -26.08 22.68 -28.72
C LYS A 44 -26.88 22.41 -27.46
N GLY A 45 -26.88 23.39 -26.55
CA GLY A 45 -27.59 23.24 -25.27
C GLY A 45 -27.22 21.99 -24.48
N GLY A 46 -25.92 21.65 -24.44
CA GLY A 46 -25.43 20.46 -23.80
C GLY A 46 -25.64 19.14 -24.56
N GLN A 47 -26.32 19.18 -25.72
CA GLN A 47 -26.51 17.98 -26.53
C GLN A 47 -25.42 17.86 -27.59
N VAL A 48 -24.86 16.68 -27.66
CA VAL A 48 -23.84 16.32 -28.69
C VAL A 48 -24.57 16.13 -30.02
N CYS A 49 -24.14 16.88 -31.02
CA CYS A 49 -24.66 16.84 -32.37
C CYS A 49 -23.72 16.10 -33.35
N ASP A 50 -23.01 16.83 -34.16
CA ASP A 50 -22.24 16.31 -35.28
C ASP A 50 -20.75 16.19 -34.89
N LEU A 51 -20.09 15.15 -35.39
CA LEU A 51 -18.66 14.85 -35.17
C LEU A 51 -17.94 14.88 -36.52
N PHE A 52 -16.81 15.61 -36.57
CA PHE A 52 -15.94 15.71 -37.73
C PHE A 52 -14.57 15.09 -37.43
N GLY A 53 -14.14 14.20 -38.30
CA GLY A 53 -12.79 13.67 -38.31
C GLY A 53 -11.78 14.61 -38.97
N PRO A 54 -10.52 14.18 -39.13
CA PRO A 54 -9.44 14.94 -39.76
C PRO A 54 -9.79 15.44 -41.15
N GLY A 55 -9.41 16.67 -41.46
CA GLY A 55 -9.65 17.32 -42.75
C GLY A 55 -10.09 18.76 -42.67
N THR A 56 -10.35 19.35 -43.80
CA THR A 56 -10.95 20.67 -43.94
C THR A 56 -12.40 20.53 -44.41
N HIS A 57 -13.31 20.97 -43.62
CA HIS A 57 -14.76 20.84 -43.84
C HIS A 57 -15.39 22.22 -43.98
N THR A 58 -16.06 22.48 -45.10
CA THR A 58 -16.92 23.68 -45.22
C THR A 58 -18.25 23.40 -44.54
N LEU A 59 -18.63 24.22 -43.52
CA LEU A 59 -19.84 24.02 -42.78
C LEU A 59 -21.07 24.31 -43.66
N THR A 60 -21.91 23.30 -43.84
CA THR A 60 -23.18 23.38 -44.59
C THR A 60 -24.31 22.73 -43.78
N SER A 61 -25.51 23.06 -44.12
CA SER A 61 -26.67 22.40 -43.50
C SER A 61 -26.70 20.89 -43.79
N GLY A 62 -26.07 20.44 -44.87
CA GLY A 62 -26.02 19.05 -45.26
C GLY A 62 -25.05 18.21 -44.43
N ASN A 63 -23.91 18.80 -43.96
CA ASN A 63 -22.92 18.09 -43.12
C ASN A 63 -23.07 18.35 -41.60
N LEU A 64 -24.15 19.07 -41.22
CA LEU A 64 -24.56 19.29 -39.83
C LEU A 64 -26.01 18.80 -39.60
N PRO A 65 -26.36 17.55 -39.93
CA PRO A 65 -27.73 17.08 -39.93
C PRO A 65 -28.38 17.08 -38.53
N LEU A 66 -27.61 16.75 -37.47
CA LEU A 66 -28.15 16.72 -36.12
C LEU A 66 -28.31 18.14 -35.56
N LEU A 67 -27.33 19.01 -35.77
CA LEU A 67 -27.38 20.40 -35.37
C LEU A 67 -28.50 21.13 -36.13
N ASN A 68 -28.68 20.83 -37.43
CA ASN A 68 -29.73 21.42 -38.25
C ASN A 68 -31.13 21.12 -37.72
N LYS A 69 -31.38 19.92 -37.20
CA LYS A 69 -32.64 19.54 -36.53
C LYS A 69 -32.92 20.37 -35.28
N LEU A 70 -31.88 20.76 -34.54
CA LEU A 70 -32.02 21.51 -33.30
C LEU A 70 -32.13 23.03 -33.51
N VAL A 71 -31.50 23.55 -34.57
CA VAL A 71 -31.34 25.02 -34.76
C VAL A 71 -32.15 25.56 -35.93
N ASN A 72 -32.77 24.70 -36.77
CA ASN A 72 -33.44 25.11 -38.00
C ASN A 72 -32.53 26.05 -38.80
N LEU A 73 -31.32 25.54 -39.21
CA LEU A 73 -30.33 26.35 -39.88
C LEU A 73 -30.93 27.15 -41.05
N PRO A 74 -30.73 28.47 -41.07
CA PRO A 74 -31.36 29.35 -42.05
C PRO A 74 -30.93 29.04 -43.48
N PHE A 75 -31.91 28.95 -44.37
CA PHE A 75 -31.65 28.84 -45.81
C PHE A 75 -30.97 30.12 -46.30
N GLY A 76 -29.75 30.01 -46.85
CA GLY A 76 -29.04 31.15 -47.41
C GLY A 76 -27.76 31.57 -46.73
N GLY A 77 -27.35 30.94 -45.62
CA GLY A 77 -25.97 30.89 -45.12
C GLY A 77 -25.34 32.16 -44.55
N LYS A 78 -26.09 33.25 -44.37
CA LYS A 78 -25.51 34.51 -43.88
C LYS A 78 -25.79 34.79 -42.37
N THR A 79 -26.73 34.12 -41.80
CA THR A 79 -27.14 34.35 -40.39
C THR A 79 -26.28 33.45 -39.48
N PRO A 80 -25.66 34.02 -38.42
CA PRO A 80 -24.94 33.20 -37.43
C PRO A 80 -25.93 32.27 -36.71
N PHE A 81 -25.45 31.05 -36.42
CA PHE A 81 -26.17 30.10 -35.57
C PHE A 81 -25.38 29.82 -34.29
N ALA A 82 -26.04 29.67 -33.18
CA ALA A 82 -25.41 29.41 -31.93
C ALA A 82 -25.17 27.92 -31.74
N ALA A 83 -23.89 27.52 -31.71
CA ALA A 83 -23.45 26.18 -31.37
C ALA A 83 -22.04 26.24 -30.81
N GLU A 84 -21.68 25.29 -29.97
CA GLU A 84 -20.35 25.15 -29.44
C GLU A 84 -19.55 24.16 -30.32
N VAL A 85 -18.29 24.46 -30.54
CA VAL A 85 -17.35 23.55 -31.20
C VAL A 85 -16.27 23.15 -30.20
N TRP A 86 -16.18 21.87 -29.96
CA TRP A 86 -15.20 21.29 -29.06
C TRP A 86 -14.20 20.46 -29.88
N PHE A 87 -12.93 20.79 -29.75
CA PHE A 87 -11.85 20.01 -30.34
C PHE A 87 -11.31 19.01 -29.35
N ILE A 88 -11.19 17.78 -29.77
CA ILE A 88 -10.68 16.68 -28.97
C ILE A 88 -9.34 16.22 -29.59
N ASN A 89 -8.27 16.28 -28.78
CA ASN A 89 -6.95 15.79 -29.14
C ASN A 89 -6.88 14.29 -28.87
N LYS A 90 -6.70 13.50 -29.92
CA LYS A 90 -6.60 12.03 -29.86
C LYS A 90 -5.14 11.54 -29.83
N SER A 91 -4.19 12.46 -29.68
CA SER A 91 -2.79 12.06 -29.52
C SER A 91 -2.58 11.26 -28.22
N VAL A 92 -1.65 10.32 -28.29
CA VAL A 92 -1.30 9.47 -27.14
C VAL A 92 -0.50 10.27 -26.12
N LYS A 93 -0.92 10.26 -24.86
CA LYS A 93 -0.18 10.76 -23.70
C LYS A 93 0.33 9.57 -22.90
N ARG A 94 1.66 9.45 -22.68
CA ARG A 94 2.27 8.23 -22.14
C ARG A 94 2.89 8.35 -20.76
N ASP A 95 3.17 9.56 -20.30
CA ASP A 95 4.05 9.77 -19.14
C ASP A 95 3.33 10.41 -17.94
N LEU A 96 2.04 10.12 -17.78
CA LEU A 96 1.28 10.60 -16.64
C LEU A 96 1.71 9.85 -15.39
N LYS A 97 2.19 10.56 -14.38
CA LYS A 97 2.64 9.96 -13.13
C LYS A 97 1.45 9.64 -12.22
N TRP A 98 1.46 8.47 -11.64
CA TRP A 98 0.50 8.07 -10.61
C TRP A 98 1.23 7.53 -9.37
N GLY A 99 0.56 7.53 -8.23
CA GLY A 99 1.09 6.98 -6.99
C GLY A 99 0.00 6.83 -5.94
N THR A 100 0.23 5.92 -5.01
CA THR A 100 -0.69 5.68 -3.90
C THR A 100 -0.64 6.83 -2.91
N GLN A 101 -1.79 7.42 -2.59
CA GLN A 101 -1.89 8.53 -1.64
C GLN A 101 -1.63 8.06 -0.20
N SER A 102 -2.10 6.87 0.14
CA SER A 102 -1.89 6.22 1.44
C SER A 102 -1.26 4.83 1.25
N PRO A 103 -0.56 4.32 2.28
CA PRO A 103 -0.06 2.95 2.23
C PRO A 103 -1.20 1.94 2.11
N ILE A 104 -1.01 0.92 1.28
CA ILE A 104 -1.96 -0.17 1.05
C ILE A 104 -1.69 -1.26 2.08
N PRO A 105 -2.63 -1.57 2.99
CA PRO A 105 -2.45 -2.66 3.95
C PRO A 105 -2.56 -4.02 3.25
N LEU A 106 -1.60 -4.90 3.53
CA LEU A 106 -1.46 -6.22 2.92
C LEU A 106 -1.08 -7.25 3.98
N ILE A 107 -1.26 -8.52 3.66
CA ILE A 107 -0.67 -9.62 4.42
C ILE A 107 0.33 -10.30 3.50
N ASP A 108 1.61 -10.28 3.89
CA ASP A 108 2.65 -10.99 3.13
C ASP A 108 2.43 -12.51 3.27
N PRO A 109 2.28 -13.26 2.16
CA PRO A 109 1.96 -14.68 2.21
C PRO A 109 3.14 -15.54 2.69
N THR A 110 4.38 -15.10 2.49
CA THR A 110 5.59 -15.84 2.87
C THR A 110 5.83 -15.77 4.38
N TYR A 111 5.67 -14.58 4.95
CA TYR A 111 5.94 -14.35 6.37
C TYR A 111 4.67 -14.38 7.23
N ASN A 112 3.48 -14.43 6.60
CA ASN A 112 2.17 -14.28 7.27
C ASN A 112 2.16 -13.09 8.24
N TYR A 113 2.61 -11.93 7.71
CA TYR A 113 2.79 -10.72 8.48
C TYR A 113 2.04 -9.55 7.83
N PRO A 114 1.25 -8.77 8.62
CA PRO A 114 0.59 -7.57 8.11
C PRO A 114 1.63 -6.48 7.84
N ILE A 115 1.64 -5.98 6.63
CA ILE A 115 2.57 -4.95 6.17
C ILE A 115 1.84 -3.99 5.24
N SER A 116 2.30 -2.75 5.16
CA SER A 116 1.76 -1.78 4.22
C SER A 116 2.76 -1.49 3.10
N ALA A 117 2.24 -1.27 1.89
CA ALA A 117 3.06 -0.93 0.74
C ALA A 117 2.64 0.38 0.10
N ARG A 118 3.57 1.08 -0.50
CA ARG A 118 3.35 2.20 -1.41
C ARG A 118 3.82 1.83 -2.80
N ALA A 119 3.13 2.33 -3.80
CA ALA A 119 3.52 2.13 -5.19
C ALA A 119 3.37 3.41 -5.98
N PHE A 120 4.19 3.53 -7.01
CA PHE A 120 4.08 4.59 -7.99
C PHE A 120 4.51 4.10 -9.37
N GLY A 121 4.19 4.90 -10.36
CA GLY A 121 4.57 4.56 -11.73
C GLY A 121 4.03 5.57 -12.73
N ARG A 122 3.88 5.12 -13.98
CA ARG A 122 3.36 5.93 -15.08
C ARG A 122 2.27 5.20 -15.83
N TRP A 123 1.38 5.96 -16.39
CA TRP A 123 0.35 5.46 -17.27
C TRP A 123 0.18 6.35 -18.49
N GLY A 124 -0.48 5.83 -19.48
CA GLY A 124 -0.78 6.57 -20.69
C GLY A 124 -2.22 6.39 -21.10
N LEU A 125 -2.74 7.43 -21.73
CA LEU A 125 -4.11 7.48 -22.21
C LEU A 125 -4.20 8.02 -23.64
N ARG A 126 -5.33 7.69 -24.27
CA ARG A 126 -5.83 8.30 -25.48
C ARG A 126 -7.34 8.44 -25.36
N VAL A 127 -7.89 9.52 -25.89
CA VAL A 127 -9.34 9.63 -26.02
C VAL A 127 -9.79 8.72 -27.17
N GLN A 128 -10.52 7.65 -26.86
CA GLN A 128 -11.01 6.68 -27.84
C GLN A 128 -12.38 7.09 -28.38
N ASP A 129 -13.31 7.42 -27.49
CA ASP A 129 -14.64 7.91 -27.84
C ASP A 129 -14.80 9.35 -27.40
N SER A 130 -14.74 10.28 -28.36
CA SER A 130 -14.85 11.71 -28.12
C SER A 130 -16.22 12.13 -27.59
N ARG A 131 -17.30 11.46 -28.00
CA ARG A 131 -18.67 11.76 -27.52
C ARG A 131 -18.81 11.39 -26.07
N CYS A 132 -18.42 10.16 -25.74
CA CYS A 132 -18.48 9.65 -24.38
C CYS A 132 -17.60 10.49 -23.44
N PHE A 133 -16.39 10.83 -23.87
CA PHE A 133 -15.44 11.63 -23.10
C PHE A 133 -15.99 13.02 -22.76
N VAL A 134 -16.51 13.73 -23.78
CA VAL A 134 -17.06 15.08 -23.60
C VAL A 134 -18.30 15.06 -22.69
N LEU A 135 -19.18 14.10 -22.85
CA LEU A 135 -20.41 14.01 -22.05
C LEU A 135 -20.17 13.71 -20.57
N HIS A 136 -19.10 12.96 -20.24
CA HIS A 136 -18.89 12.50 -18.87
C HIS A 136 -17.82 13.29 -18.12
N ILE A 137 -16.89 13.94 -18.83
CA ILE A 137 -15.70 14.55 -18.21
C ILE A 137 -15.65 16.07 -18.41
N VAL A 138 -16.14 16.55 -19.55
CA VAL A 138 -16.05 17.96 -19.93
C VAL A 138 -17.19 18.76 -19.36
N ASP A 139 -17.51 18.76 -18.18
CA ASP A 139 -18.57 19.57 -17.56
C ASP A 139 -18.62 21.01 -18.18
N SER A 140 -18.59 22.07 -17.47
CA SER A 140 -18.63 23.47 -17.94
C SER A 140 -17.23 24.08 -18.24
N GLN A 141 -16.18 23.28 -18.27
CA GLN A 141 -14.80 23.79 -18.44
C GLN A 141 -14.47 24.08 -19.91
N VAL A 142 -13.82 25.22 -20.15
CA VAL A 142 -13.41 25.64 -21.50
C VAL A 142 -12.26 24.82 -22.08
N ALA A 143 -11.44 24.23 -21.22
CA ALA A 143 -10.33 23.37 -21.60
C ALA A 143 -10.03 22.34 -20.51
N ILE A 144 -9.64 21.14 -20.93
CA ILE A 144 -9.22 20.06 -20.05
C ILE A 144 -7.88 19.51 -20.58
N ASP A 145 -6.89 19.51 -19.71
CA ASP A 145 -5.59 18.91 -19.95
C ASP A 145 -5.47 17.49 -19.37
N SER A 146 -4.37 16.83 -19.67
CA SER A 146 -4.11 15.47 -19.20
C SER A 146 -3.94 15.38 -17.67
N ALA A 147 -3.50 16.46 -17.02
CA ALA A 147 -3.33 16.50 -15.56
C ALA A 147 -4.68 16.52 -14.85
N LYS A 148 -5.66 17.26 -15.35
CA LYS A 148 -7.03 17.25 -14.81
C LYS A 148 -7.72 15.90 -15.00
N VAL A 149 -7.49 15.25 -16.14
CA VAL A 149 -7.99 13.88 -16.35
C VAL A 149 -7.37 12.92 -15.34
N LEU A 150 -6.07 13.05 -15.07
CA LEU A 150 -5.43 12.26 -14.02
C LEU A 150 -6.06 12.52 -12.66
N GLU A 151 -6.24 13.78 -12.28
CA GLU A 151 -6.88 14.16 -11.00
C GLU A 151 -8.25 13.55 -10.84
N TYR A 152 -9.05 13.53 -11.90
CA TYR A 152 -10.36 12.91 -11.91
C TYR A 152 -10.31 11.39 -11.66
N PHE A 153 -9.35 10.69 -12.26
CA PHE A 153 -9.27 9.24 -12.19
C PHE A 153 -8.32 8.68 -11.14
N ILE A 154 -7.52 9.52 -10.46
CA ILE A 154 -6.50 9.02 -9.53
C ILE A 154 -7.08 8.19 -8.39
N GLY A 155 -8.27 8.54 -7.90
CA GLY A 155 -8.98 7.77 -6.88
C GLY A 155 -9.37 6.38 -7.36
N GLU A 156 -9.95 6.28 -8.56
CA GLU A 156 -10.34 5.02 -9.18
C GLU A 156 -9.11 4.15 -9.48
N ILE A 157 -8.06 4.76 -10.05
CA ILE A 157 -6.79 4.07 -10.31
C ILE A 157 -6.21 3.49 -9.02
N ASN A 158 -6.14 4.28 -7.95
CA ASN A 158 -5.60 3.84 -6.67
C ASN A 158 -6.44 2.74 -6.03
N GLN A 159 -7.76 2.83 -6.09
CA GLN A 159 -8.67 1.81 -5.57
C GLN A 159 -8.48 0.48 -6.31
N ARG A 160 -8.51 0.51 -7.65
CA ARG A 160 -8.36 -0.69 -8.48
C ARG A 160 -6.96 -1.29 -8.38
N PHE A 161 -5.93 -0.44 -8.37
CA PHE A 161 -4.56 -0.88 -8.17
C PHE A 161 -4.37 -1.55 -6.80
N SER A 162 -4.90 -0.97 -5.72
CA SER A 162 -4.80 -1.55 -4.38
C SER A 162 -5.42 -2.95 -4.32
N ALA A 163 -6.60 -3.11 -4.92
CA ALA A 163 -7.26 -4.40 -5.01
C ALA A 163 -6.47 -5.39 -5.89
N ALA A 164 -5.93 -4.93 -7.03
CA ALA A 164 -5.11 -5.72 -7.93
C ALA A 164 -3.82 -6.19 -7.27
N LEU A 165 -3.12 -5.31 -6.53
CA LEU A 165 -1.91 -5.64 -5.80
C LEU A 165 -2.16 -6.71 -4.73
N ALA A 166 -3.20 -6.52 -3.91
CA ALA A 166 -3.55 -7.47 -2.86
C ALA A 166 -3.89 -8.85 -3.44
N LYS A 167 -4.67 -8.87 -4.53
CA LYS A 167 -5.06 -10.09 -5.21
C LYS A 167 -3.87 -10.78 -5.89
N PHE A 168 -3.02 -10.03 -6.58
CA PHE A 168 -1.80 -10.54 -7.21
C PHE A 168 -0.87 -11.21 -6.18
N ILE A 169 -0.61 -10.55 -5.05
CA ILE A 169 0.23 -11.09 -3.97
C ILE A 169 -0.36 -12.39 -3.42
N HIS A 170 -1.69 -12.44 -3.24
CA HIS A 170 -2.36 -13.61 -2.69
C HIS A 170 -2.40 -14.79 -3.66
N GLU A 171 -2.77 -14.56 -4.93
CA GLU A 171 -2.89 -15.60 -5.96
C GLU A 171 -1.53 -16.17 -6.37
N GLU A 172 -0.55 -15.29 -6.58
CA GLU A 172 0.79 -15.67 -7.01
C GLU A 172 1.71 -16.07 -5.86
N LYS A 173 1.23 -15.96 -4.60
CA LYS A 173 2.00 -16.23 -3.38
C LYS A 173 3.35 -15.53 -3.35
N THR A 174 3.42 -14.34 -3.94
CA THR A 174 4.64 -13.55 -4.06
C THR A 174 4.81 -12.68 -2.82
N SER A 175 5.98 -12.74 -2.17
CA SER A 175 6.29 -11.82 -1.07
C SER A 175 6.38 -10.38 -1.55
N ILE A 176 5.92 -9.43 -0.72
CA ILE A 176 6.05 -8.00 -1.00
C ILE A 176 7.52 -7.57 -1.13
N PHE A 177 8.46 -8.29 -0.50
CA PHE A 177 9.89 -8.04 -0.60
C PHE A 177 10.48 -8.42 -1.96
N GLU A 178 9.82 -9.32 -2.69
CA GLU A 178 10.24 -9.81 -4.00
C GLU A 178 9.43 -9.21 -5.14
N ILE A 179 8.40 -8.43 -4.85
CA ILE A 179 7.44 -7.91 -5.83
C ILE A 179 8.10 -7.08 -6.94
N ASN A 180 9.21 -6.39 -6.62
CA ASN A 180 9.93 -5.55 -7.59
C ASN A 180 10.59 -6.36 -8.73
N VAL A 181 10.77 -7.66 -8.58
CA VAL A 181 11.22 -8.56 -9.65
C VAL A 181 10.08 -8.84 -10.65
N ARG A 182 8.84 -8.73 -10.21
CA ARG A 182 7.63 -9.08 -10.97
C ARG A 182 6.79 -7.85 -11.38
N LEU A 183 7.38 -6.65 -11.44
CA LEU A 183 6.65 -5.41 -11.75
C LEU A 183 5.95 -5.43 -13.11
N ASN A 184 6.52 -6.11 -14.11
CA ASN A 184 5.88 -6.22 -15.42
C ASN A 184 4.58 -7.03 -15.36
N GLU A 185 4.56 -8.12 -14.63
CA GLU A 185 3.38 -8.97 -14.44
C GLU A 185 2.31 -8.21 -13.63
N LEU A 186 2.73 -7.55 -12.55
CA LEU A 186 1.86 -6.71 -11.76
C LEU A 186 1.27 -5.55 -12.58
N SER A 187 2.07 -4.95 -13.47
CA SER A 187 1.61 -3.88 -14.37
C SER A 187 0.51 -4.37 -15.30
N GLN A 188 0.70 -5.52 -15.94
CA GLN A 188 -0.30 -6.13 -16.82
C GLN A 188 -1.57 -6.53 -16.07
N TYR A 189 -1.41 -7.13 -14.89
CA TYR A 189 -2.53 -7.50 -14.04
C TYR A 189 -3.36 -6.30 -13.61
N SER A 190 -2.69 -5.22 -13.21
CA SER A 190 -3.32 -3.96 -12.82
C SER A 190 -3.99 -3.26 -14.00
N ALA A 191 -3.34 -3.23 -15.18
CA ALA A 191 -3.91 -2.68 -16.40
C ALA A 191 -5.23 -3.37 -16.78
N ALA A 192 -5.29 -4.69 -16.68
CA ALA A 192 -6.50 -5.46 -16.96
C ALA A 192 -7.67 -5.11 -16.01
N ALA A 193 -7.36 -4.76 -14.75
CA ALA A 193 -8.36 -4.38 -13.76
C ALA A 193 -8.84 -2.92 -13.93
N ILE A 194 -7.98 -2.01 -14.39
CA ILE A 194 -8.25 -0.57 -14.47
C ILE A 194 -8.84 -0.18 -15.83
N SER A 195 -8.34 -0.75 -16.93
CA SER A 195 -8.70 -0.37 -18.30
C SER A 195 -10.21 -0.36 -18.59
N PRO A 196 -11.01 -1.35 -18.16
CA PRO A 196 -12.45 -1.35 -18.41
C PRO A 196 -13.18 -0.15 -17.80
N GLU A 197 -12.73 0.34 -16.65
CA GLU A 197 -13.34 1.48 -15.98
C GLU A 197 -13.09 2.78 -16.75
N LEU A 198 -11.88 2.98 -17.24
CA LEU A 198 -11.54 4.15 -18.06
C LEU A 198 -12.28 4.14 -19.40
N ALA A 199 -12.46 2.94 -19.98
CA ALA A 199 -13.20 2.78 -21.25
C ALA A 199 -14.65 3.26 -21.15
N ARG A 200 -15.30 3.18 -19.99
CA ARG A 200 -16.66 3.70 -19.75
C ARG A 200 -16.75 5.21 -19.93
N PHE A 201 -15.64 5.92 -19.83
CA PHE A 201 -15.54 7.37 -20.01
C PHE A 201 -14.96 7.76 -21.38
N GLY A 202 -14.85 6.79 -22.30
CA GLY A 202 -14.29 7.02 -23.63
C GLY A 202 -12.76 7.15 -23.65
N ILE A 203 -12.06 6.67 -22.59
CA ILE A 203 -10.59 6.70 -22.49
C ILE A 203 -10.05 5.29 -22.74
N GLU A 204 -9.08 5.19 -23.63
CA GLU A 204 -8.25 4.00 -23.82
C GLU A 204 -6.98 4.13 -23.00
N MET A 205 -6.69 3.14 -22.18
CA MET A 205 -5.40 3.02 -21.51
C MET A 205 -4.37 2.45 -22.48
N ILE A 206 -3.32 3.22 -22.77
CA ILE A 206 -2.25 2.83 -23.71
C ILE A 206 -1.19 1.99 -23.02
N ASN A 207 -0.84 2.38 -21.80
CA ASN A 207 0.09 1.66 -20.94
C ASN A 207 -0.23 1.95 -19.48
N PHE A 208 0.11 1.00 -18.61
CA PHE A 208 0.11 1.16 -17.17
C PHE A 208 1.35 0.47 -16.63
N ASN A 209 2.27 1.24 -16.09
CA ASN A 209 3.54 0.75 -15.58
C ASN A 209 3.61 1.02 -14.08
N VAL A 210 3.89 -0.03 -13.33
CA VAL A 210 4.31 0.08 -11.92
C VAL A 210 5.84 0.16 -11.95
N GLU A 211 6.40 1.28 -11.48
CA GLU A 211 7.84 1.50 -11.49
C GLU A 211 8.48 1.01 -10.19
N SER A 212 7.75 1.08 -9.08
CA SER A 212 8.24 0.61 -7.80
C SER A 212 7.10 0.31 -6.84
N VAL A 213 7.31 -0.71 -6.03
CA VAL A 213 6.53 -0.99 -4.83
C VAL A 213 7.48 -0.96 -3.64
N SER A 214 7.19 -0.15 -2.64
CA SER A 214 8.05 0.06 -1.47
C SER A 214 7.27 -0.10 -0.17
N ILE A 215 7.98 -0.52 0.86
CA ILE A 215 7.46 -0.62 2.23
C ILE A 215 7.92 0.66 2.95
N PRO A 216 7.04 1.34 3.70
CA PRO A 216 7.44 2.48 4.53
C PRO A 216 8.50 2.07 5.57
N ASP A 217 9.53 2.93 5.76
CA ASP A 217 10.68 2.63 6.61
C ASP A 217 10.30 2.23 8.04
N ASN A 218 9.29 2.91 8.61
CA ASN A 218 8.79 2.62 9.94
C ASN A 218 8.19 1.20 10.07
N GLU A 219 7.62 0.66 9.00
CA GLU A 219 7.08 -0.70 8.98
C GLU A 219 8.18 -1.73 8.72
N LEU A 220 9.16 -1.37 7.89
CA LEU A 220 10.32 -2.23 7.63
C LEU A 220 11.11 -2.51 8.92
N VAL A 221 11.34 -1.48 9.75
CA VAL A 221 12.02 -1.63 11.06
C VAL A 221 11.24 -2.58 11.97
N LYS A 222 9.92 -2.39 12.09
CA LYS A 222 9.06 -3.29 12.92
C LYS A 222 9.08 -4.73 12.41
N PHE A 223 9.05 -4.91 11.10
CA PHE A 223 9.13 -6.23 10.50
C PHE A 223 10.47 -6.91 10.81
N GLN A 224 11.60 -6.18 10.69
CA GLN A 224 12.94 -6.70 11.01
C GLN A 224 13.06 -7.11 12.48
N GLU A 225 12.48 -6.33 13.41
CA GLU A 225 12.45 -6.70 14.83
C GLU A 225 11.68 -8.01 15.07
N VAL A 226 10.49 -8.13 14.46
CA VAL A 226 9.66 -9.34 14.59
C VAL A 226 10.34 -10.55 13.95
N LEU A 227 10.94 -10.37 12.79
CA LEU A 227 11.68 -11.43 12.09
C LEU A 227 12.88 -11.87 12.92
N GLY A 228 13.65 -10.93 13.47
CA GLY A 228 14.79 -11.21 14.35
C GLY A 228 14.39 -12.07 15.56
N ARG A 229 13.29 -11.68 16.24
CA ARG A 229 12.76 -12.47 17.37
C ARG A 229 12.28 -13.86 16.96
N ARG A 230 11.61 -14.00 15.80
CA ARG A 230 11.20 -15.32 15.28
C ARG A 230 12.40 -16.21 15.00
N MET A 231 13.44 -15.67 14.35
CA MET A 231 14.68 -16.43 14.05
C MET A 231 15.39 -16.85 15.33
N GLU A 232 15.46 -15.99 16.33
CA GLU A 232 16.03 -16.32 17.63
C GLU A 232 15.27 -17.47 18.31
N ILE A 233 13.93 -17.39 18.36
CA ILE A 233 13.09 -18.44 18.91
C ILE A 233 13.25 -19.76 18.14
N GLU A 234 13.32 -19.69 16.82
CA GLU A 234 13.50 -20.88 15.98
C GLU A 234 14.89 -21.52 16.18
N GLN A 235 15.95 -20.72 16.29
CA GLN A 235 17.29 -21.21 16.60
C GLN A 235 17.32 -21.88 18.00
N ILE A 236 16.66 -21.26 18.98
CA ILE A 236 16.54 -21.79 20.33
C ILE A 236 15.75 -23.12 20.31
N SER A 237 14.66 -23.20 19.53
CA SER A 237 13.85 -24.43 19.45
C SER A 237 14.57 -25.59 18.72
N LYS A 238 15.42 -25.27 17.75
CA LYS A 238 16.25 -26.25 17.02
C LYS A 238 17.49 -26.68 17.78
N ALA A 239 18.07 -25.80 18.60
CA ALA A 239 19.09 -26.17 19.55
C ALA A 239 18.44 -27.09 20.58
N LYS A 240 18.98 -28.32 20.78
CA LYS A 240 18.61 -29.17 21.93
C LYS A 240 18.97 -28.40 23.19
N VAL A 241 18.01 -27.62 23.71
CA VAL A 241 18.24 -26.76 24.87
C VAL A 241 18.32 -27.66 26.07
N GLY A 242 19.55 -27.92 26.55
CA GLY A 242 19.77 -28.63 27.78
C GLY A 242 19.28 -27.83 29.01
N PRO A 243 19.14 -28.47 30.17
CA PRO A 243 18.65 -27.82 31.41
C PRO A 243 19.40 -26.54 31.79
N ALA A 244 20.67 -26.44 31.40
CA ALA A 244 21.53 -25.26 31.66
C ALA A 244 21.03 -23.98 30.94
N TYR A 245 20.43 -24.09 29.77
CA TYR A 245 19.94 -22.89 29.02
C TYR A 245 18.66 -22.32 29.61
N THR A 246 17.75 -23.20 30.04
CA THR A 246 16.53 -22.75 30.74
C THR A 246 16.88 -22.02 32.02
N THR A 247 17.93 -22.45 32.70
CA THR A 247 18.40 -21.80 33.92
C THR A 247 18.95 -20.39 33.64
N VAL A 248 19.81 -20.23 32.61
CA VAL A 248 20.39 -18.93 32.24
C VAL A 248 19.28 -17.95 31.82
N ARG A 249 18.29 -18.38 31.01
CA ARG A 249 17.15 -17.51 30.61
C ARG A 249 16.25 -17.12 31.78
N THR A 250 16.12 -17.98 32.76
CA THR A 250 15.37 -17.65 33.98
C THR A 250 16.10 -16.56 34.80
N PHE A 251 17.42 -16.61 34.84
CA PHE A 251 18.22 -15.55 35.48
C PHE A 251 18.18 -14.24 34.72
N ASP A 252 18.28 -14.23 33.37
CA ASP A 252 18.13 -13.03 32.55
C ASP A 252 16.77 -12.35 32.69
N THR A 253 15.69 -13.14 32.81
CA THR A 253 14.35 -12.60 33.05
C THR A 253 14.18 -12.06 34.47
N LEU A 254 14.85 -12.68 35.44
CA LEU A 254 14.87 -12.22 36.85
C LEU A 254 15.70 -10.93 36.98
N GLU A 255 16.81 -10.81 36.29
CA GLU A 255 17.67 -9.63 36.28
C GLU A 255 16.92 -8.42 35.65
N LYS A 256 16.28 -8.62 34.49
CA LYS A 256 15.46 -7.59 33.84
C LYS A 256 14.22 -7.20 34.65
N ALA A 257 13.67 -8.12 35.42
CA ALA A 257 12.55 -7.83 36.35
C ALA A 257 13.02 -7.05 37.58
N ALA A 258 14.26 -7.27 38.03
CA ALA A 258 14.88 -6.52 39.12
C ALA A 258 15.31 -5.09 38.72
N GLU A 259 15.62 -4.86 37.47
CA GLU A 259 15.95 -3.53 36.92
C GLU A 259 14.72 -2.62 36.79
N ASN A 260 13.51 -3.13 36.94
CA ASN A 260 12.26 -2.35 36.81
C ASN A 260 11.55 -2.13 38.13
N PRO A 261 11.92 -1.10 38.91
CA PRO A 261 11.44 -0.91 40.30
C PRO A 261 9.98 -0.48 40.43
N SER A 262 9.26 -0.23 39.33
CA SER A 262 7.86 0.25 39.36
C SER A 262 6.81 -0.81 39.00
N GLY A 263 7.19 -2.03 38.71
CA GLY A 263 6.26 -3.13 38.46
C GLY A 263 6.20 -4.08 39.64
N GLY A 264 5.00 -4.44 40.12
CA GLY A 264 4.74 -5.36 41.22
C GLY A 264 5.45 -6.73 41.19
N ALA A 265 6.22 -7.02 40.09
CA ALA A 265 7.06 -8.20 39.94
C ALA A 265 8.35 -8.13 40.82
N GLY A 266 8.89 -6.93 41.05
CA GLY A 266 10.07 -6.77 41.93
C GLY A 266 9.80 -7.08 43.39
N ALA A 267 8.61 -6.78 43.87
CA ALA A 267 8.17 -7.08 45.23
C ALA A 267 7.91 -8.59 45.44
N LEU A 268 7.50 -9.30 44.40
CA LEU A 268 7.26 -10.75 44.40
C LEU A 268 8.56 -11.56 44.45
N LEU A 269 9.64 -11.01 43.86
CA LEU A 269 10.97 -11.62 43.82
C LEU A 269 11.77 -11.35 45.11
N ALA A 270 11.67 -10.14 45.66
CA ALA A 270 12.35 -9.78 46.91
C ALA A 270 11.74 -10.49 48.13
N GLY A 271 10.44 -10.87 48.06
CA GLY A 271 9.74 -11.58 49.13
C GLY A 271 9.66 -13.10 48.96
N GLY A 272 9.98 -13.67 47.82
CA GLY A 272 9.60 -15.05 47.45
C GLY A 272 10.71 -16.08 47.28
N LEU A 273 12.00 -15.69 47.32
CA LEU A 273 13.11 -16.66 47.27
C LEU A 273 13.55 -17.17 48.66
N GLY A 274 12.96 -16.66 49.68
CA GLY A 274 13.09 -17.21 51.03
C GLY A 274 11.79 -17.84 51.49
N LEU A 275 11.64 -19.13 51.29
CA LEU A 275 10.63 -19.99 51.86
C LEU A 275 9.21 -20.01 51.24
N GLY A 276 8.89 -21.15 50.66
CA GLY A 276 7.55 -21.73 50.71
C GLY A 276 6.59 -21.21 49.66
N VAL A 277 6.53 -21.97 48.63
CA VAL A 277 5.44 -22.09 47.67
C VAL A 277 4.10 -21.63 48.20
N GLY A 278 3.73 -20.39 47.95
CA GLY A 278 2.35 -19.89 48.05
C GLY A 278 1.54 -20.41 46.88
N VAL A 279 0.68 -21.32 47.15
CA VAL A 279 -0.32 -21.93 46.26
C VAL A 279 -1.17 -20.85 45.62
N GLY A 280 -1.20 -20.79 44.27
CA GLY A 280 -2.35 -20.14 43.68
C GLY A 280 -2.33 -19.72 42.22
N ALA A 281 -1.21 -19.57 41.51
CA ALA A 281 -1.27 -19.14 40.09
C ALA A 281 -0.11 -19.59 39.18
N GLY A 282 0.66 -20.61 39.58
CA GLY A 282 1.83 -21.03 38.80
C GLY A 282 2.08 -22.51 38.79
N ALA A 283 1.04 -23.33 38.81
CA ALA A 283 1.13 -24.78 38.92
C ALA A 283 2.04 -25.47 37.86
N PRO A 284 2.19 -25.03 36.60
CA PRO A 284 3.14 -25.66 35.65
C PRO A 284 4.59 -25.27 35.93
N LEU A 285 4.86 -24.01 36.33
CA LEU A 285 6.22 -23.50 36.52
C LEU A 285 6.86 -24.02 37.79
N GLY A 286 6.04 -24.10 38.88
CA GLY A 286 6.46 -24.64 40.16
C GLY A 286 6.80 -26.14 40.09
N LYS A 287 6.07 -26.91 39.29
CA LYS A 287 6.34 -28.33 39.08
C LYS A 287 7.63 -28.55 38.27
N GLN A 288 7.87 -27.74 37.26
CA GLN A 288 9.06 -27.83 36.42
C GLN A 288 10.34 -27.37 37.13
N LEU A 289 10.26 -26.36 37.98
CA LEU A 289 11.35 -25.97 38.87
C LEU A 289 11.58 -26.97 40.00
N GLY A 290 10.51 -27.56 40.55
CA GLY A 290 10.59 -28.60 41.57
C GLY A 290 11.22 -29.89 41.06
N GLU A 291 10.90 -30.30 39.82
CA GLU A 291 11.51 -31.46 39.16
C GLU A 291 13.00 -31.22 38.74
N SER A 292 13.33 -29.97 38.37
CA SER A 292 14.70 -29.59 38.03
C SER A 292 15.63 -29.44 39.27
N LEU A 293 15.02 -29.17 40.42
CA LEU A 293 15.76 -29.09 41.69
C LEU A 293 15.72 -30.40 42.51
N ASN A 294 14.84 -31.33 42.12
CA ASN A 294 14.75 -32.66 42.69
C ASN A 294 15.63 -33.61 41.83
N VAL A 295 16.94 -33.35 41.86
CA VAL A 295 17.93 -34.40 41.53
C VAL A 295 17.78 -35.44 42.60
N ALA A 296 17.11 -36.54 42.31
CA ALA A 296 17.09 -37.71 43.13
C ALA A 296 18.55 -38.09 43.48
N PRO A 297 18.85 -38.40 44.70
CA PRO A 297 20.20 -38.78 45.09
C PRO A 297 20.45 -40.21 44.65
N GLU A 298 20.96 -40.40 43.43
CA GLU A 298 21.70 -41.62 43.11
C GLU A 298 23.15 -41.40 43.43
N GLY A 299 23.60 -42.05 44.49
CA GLY A 299 24.99 -42.32 44.79
C GLY A 299 25.71 -41.23 45.56
N GLY A 300 25.73 -41.32 46.88
CA GLY A 300 26.85 -40.98 47.71
C GLY A 300 27.60 -39.70 47.47
N GLN A 301 26.95 -38.55 47.52
CA GLN A 301 27.70 -37.31 47.77
C GLN A 301 28.06 -37.29 49.25
N ASP A 302 29.34 -37.51 49.49
CA ASP A 302 29.96 -37.50 50.79
C ASP A 302 29.57 -36.22 51.57
N THR A 303 29.13 -36.37 52.79
CA THR A 303 28.74 -35.30 53.73
C THR A 303 29.79 -34.18 53.75
N VAL A 304 31.07 -34.56 53.55
CA VAL A 304 32.20 -33.65 53.45
C VAL A 304 32.04 -32.67 52.27
N THR A 305 31.54 -33.10 51.10
CA THR A 305 31.36 -32.24 49.93
C THR A 305 30.21 -31.22 50.19
N ARG A 306 29.14 -31.61 50.87
CA ARG A 306 28.07 -30.73 51.25
C ARG A 306 28.51 -29.66 52.23
N LEU A 307 29.31 -30.02 53.23
CA LEU A 307 29.89 -29.09 54.19
C LEU A 307 30.92 -28.15 53.55
N GLN A 308 31.72 -28.62 52.59
CA GLN A 308 32.62 -27.77 51.81
C GLN A 308 31.89 -26.74 50.96
N THR A 309 30.82 -27.14 50.30
CA THR A 309 29.97 -26.23 49.51
C THR A 309 29.33 -25.18 50.42
N LEU A 310 28.80 -25.58 51.57
CA LEU A 310 28.18 -24.65 52.54
C LEU A 310 29.20 -23.65 53.08
N LYS A 311 30.44 -24.09 53.37
CA LYS A 311 31.54 -23.22 53.79
C LYS A 311 31.94 -22.22 52.69
N ARG A 312 31.98 -22.66 51.44
CA ARG A 312 32.29 -21.80 50.32
C ARG A 312 31.22 -20.71 50.15
N MET A 313 29.93 -21.04 50.30
CA MET A 313 28.84 -20.06 50.28
C MET A 313 28.96 -19.00 51.39
N LEU A 314 29.45 -19.37 52.56
CA LEU A 314 29.74 -18.43 53.65
C LEU A 314 30.93 -17.53 53.29
N ASP A 315 32.03 -18.12 52.79
CA ASP A 315 33.25 -17.39 52.40
C ASP A 315 32.95 -16.36 51.26
N GLU A 316 32.08 -16.73 50.34
CA GLU A 316 31.60 -15.86 49.23
C GLU A 316 30.48 -14.87 49.66
N LYS A 317 30.14 -14.85 50.99
CA LYS A 317 29.08 -13.98 51.55
C LYS A 317 27.68 -14.18 50.95
N LEU A 318 27.43 -15.35 50.39
CA LEU A 318 26.12 -15.71 49.84
C LEU A 318 25.10 -16.14 50.90
N ILE A 319 25.56 -16.53 52.09
CA ILE A 319 24.77 -16.87 53.25
C ILE A 319 25.32 -16.18 54.49
N SER A 320 24.46 -15.91 55.47
CA SER A 320 24.86 -15.36 56.77
C SER A 320 25.48 -16.46 57.68
N GLN A 321 26.23 -16.04 58.69
CA GLN A 321 26.79 -16.98 59.66
C GLN A 321 25.68 -17.79 60.37
N GLU A 322 24.54 -17.20 60.68
CA GLU A 322 23.41 -17.86 61.32
C GLU A 322 22.80 -18.94 60.42
N GLU A 323 22.64 -18.66 59.15
CA GLU A 323 22.15 -19.62 58.13
C GLU A 323 23.13 -20.77 57.92
N PHE A 324 24.42 -20.48 57.92
CA PHE A 324 25.46 -21.50 57.86
C PHE A 324 25.37 -22.47 59.04
N ASP A 325 25.25 -21.97 60.25
CA ASP A 325 25.22 -22.80 61.46
C ASP A 325 23.96 -23.69 61.54
N VAL A 326 22.79 -23.16 61.10
CA VAL A 326 21.56 -23.94 61.02
C VAL A 326 21.65 -25.05 59.98
N LYS A 327 22.17 -24.77 58.80
CA LYS A 327 22.30 -25.76 57.71
C LYS A 327 23.39 -26.77 57.99
N LYS A 328 24.48 -26.35 58.62
CA LYS A 328 25.55 -27.24 59.05
C LYS A 328 25.05 -28.27 60.04
N LYS A 329 24.25 -27.82 61.04
CA LYS A 329 23.63 -28.71 62.04
C LYS A 329 22.68 -29.72 61.39
N ALA A 330 21.85 -29.29 60.45
CA ALA A 330 20.92 -30.15 59.71
C ALA A 330 21.67 -31.23 58.87
N ILE A 331 22.82 -30.90 58.27
CA ILE A 331 23.66 -31.86 57.53
C ILE A 331 24.32 -32.86 58.46
N LEU A 332 24.78 -32.42 59.64
CA LEU A 332 25.36 -33.28 60.65
C LEU A 332 24.36 -34.20 61.33
N ASP A 333 23.14 -33.74 61.54
CA ASP A 333 22.02 -34.50 62.15
C ASP A 333 21.45 -35.56 61.14
N SER A 334 21.80 -35.49 59.87
CA SER A 334 21.37 -36.43 58.80
C SER A 334 22.36 -37.58 58.56
N ILE A 335 23.48 -37.66 59.32
CA ILE A 335 24.45 -38.74 59.34
C ILE A 335 24.02 -39.77 60.40
#